data_9afdbbc5d6088f1d388781b1174c31e2
#
_entry.id   9afdbbc5d6088f1d388781b1174c31e2
#
_cell.length_a   1.000
_cell.length_b   1.000
_cell.length_c   1.000
_cell.angle_alpha   90.00
_cell.angle_beta   90.00
_cell.angle_gamma   90.00
#
_symmetry.space_group_name_H-M   'P 1'
#
loop_
_entity.id
_entity.type
_entity.pdbx_description
1 polymer ?
#
loop_
_entity_poly.entity_id
_entity_poly.type
_entity_poly.pdbx_seq_one_letter_code
_entity_poly.pdbx_strand_id
1 'polypeptide(L)'
;MRELLLPPCPPGWPAIPADTLSMFRHHPPDGPPYRSLAAHLLSVISLGLAISLPVVAAPRTPTADTLVLDRVPARAADSRVRDLQALRAAWRAAPRDVDLAVRLARRYVEQAAAEGDPRYIGYAQAALMPWWTEAAPPVAVRVQRAVLHQYGHQFSEALADLDAAVLAEPSNAEAWSWQAAIHMVRADYAAATRACTALAPLTSALLAIACQAAADSLTGKAGAAARDLTAALAAAPLAGPEERLWALTRLAEIAERRGDAVLAERAFRQALALGLDDVYLQAAYADFLLDRGRIADVLTLLKDGARADVLLLRLALAAKTAGDARADGWARDLAARFAAARARGDTTHEKEEARFVMALQGDAGRALALAQSNFAVQREPADARILMEAALAARQPKAAGPALDWLQRHRIESVVLQSLSTQLGAAR
;
A
#
# COMPACT_ATOMS: atom_id res chain seq x y z
N MET A 1 -3.07 4.36 -3.33
CA MET A 1 -1.86 4.64 -4.10
C MET A 1 -0.77 3.61 -3.80
N ARG A 2 -1.04 2.31 -3.96
CA ARG A 2 -0.07 1.22 -3.72
C ARG A 2 -0.52 -0.14 -4.24
N GLU A 3 -1.26 -0.16 -5.31
CA GLU A 3 -1.68 -1.42 -5.93
C GLU A 3 -0.62 -2.03 -6.84
N LEU A 4 0.40 -1.23 -7.20
CA LEU A 4 1.57 -1.74 -7.89
C LEU A 4 2.64 -2.10 -6.87
N LEU A 5 2.62 -3.35 -6.42
CA LEU A 5 3.71 -3.93 -5.64
C LEU A 5 5.01 -3.74 -6.41
N LEU A 6 6.02 -3.22 -5.72
CA LEU A 6 7.40 -3.27 -6.19
C LEU A 6 7.69 -4.70 -6.64
N PRO A 7 8.08 -4.95 -7.89
CA PRO A 7 8.69 -6.21 -8.21
C PRO A 7 9.93 -6.35 -7.30
N PRO A 8 10.20 -7.53 -6.75
CA PRO A 8 11.38 -7.74 -5.93
C PRO A 8 12.62 -7.34 -6.72
N CYS A 9 13.58 -6.72 -6.04
CA CYS A 9 14.88 -6.40 -6.63
C CYS A 9 15.50 -7.65 -7.23
N PRO A 10 16.12 -7.58 -8.42
CA PRO A 10 16.79 -8.71 -9.02
C PRO A 10 17.88 -9.27 -8.10
N PRO A 11 18.14 -10.58 -8.11
CA PRO A 11 19.14 -11.22 -7.26
C PRO A 11 20.54 -10.67 -7.60
N GLY A 12 21.20 -10.07 -6.63
CA GLY A 12 22.53 -9.47 -6.77
C GLY A 12 23.00 -8.67 -5.56
N TRP A 13 22.19 -8.60 -4.50
CA TRP A 13 22.62 -7.96 -3.25
C TRP A 13 23.33 -8.95 -2.34
N PRO A 14 24.47 -8.56 -1.69
CA PRO A 14 25.13 -9.42 -0.74
C PRO A 14 24.20 -9.69 0.44
N ALA A 15 23.91 -10.97 0.67
CA ALA A 15 23.25 -11.45 1.86
C ALA A 15 24.07 -11.07 3.10
N ILE A 16 23.43 -10.39 4.07
CA ILE A 16 24.01 -10.19 5.40
C ILE A 16 24.04 -11.57 6.09
N PRO A 17 25.18 -12.01 6.63
CA PRO A 17 25.28 -13.33 7.26
C PRO A 17 24.32 -13.46 8.45
N ALA A 18 23.60 -14.58 8.49
CA ALA A 18 22.71 -14.96 9.57
C ALA A 18 23.47 -15.58 10.77
N ASP A 19 24.37 -14.81 11.40
CA ASP A 19 25.03 -15.23 12.63
C ASP A 19 25.07 -14.09 13.63
N THR A 20 23.94 -13.88 14.32
CA THR A 20 23.89 -13.23 15.66
C THR A 20 22.48 -13.38 16.29
N LEU A 21 22.04 -14.60 16.48
CA LEU A 21 20.86 -14.90 17.30
C LEU A 21 21.21 -16.02 18.32
N SER A 22 22.06 -15.71 19.25
CA SER A 22 22.10 -16.42 20.53
C SER A 22 22.75 -15.51 21.56
N MET A 23 21.96 -15.00 22.47
CA MET A 23 22.22 -14.61 23.87
C MET A 23 21.26 -13.49 24.25
N PHE A 24 20.27 -13.88 25.01
CA PHE A 24 19.82 -13.17 26.21
C PHE A 24 18.49 -13.77 26.67
N ARG A 25 18.63 -14.86 27.45
CA ARG A 25 17.59 -15.26 28.41
C ARG A 25 17.88 -14.43 29.68
N HIS A 26 16.95 -13.62 30.10
CA HIS A 26 16.94 -13.12 31.47
C HIS A 26 15.65 -13.49 32.19
N HIS A 27 15.84 -14.11 33.35
CA HIS A 27 14.88 -14.42 34.38
C HIS A 27 14.32 -13.15 35.04
N PRO A 28 13.07 -13.18 35.51
CA PRO A 28 12.54 -12.12 36.38
C PRO A 28 12.99 -12.28 37.83
N PRO A 29 13.22 -11.22 38.57
CA PRO A 29 13.40 -11.30 39.99
C PRO A 29 12.09 -11.14 40.76
N ASP A 30 12.00 -11.91 41.85
CA ASP A 30 10.92 -11.98 42.82
C ASP A 30 10.70 -10.66 43.58
N GLY A 31 9.42 -10.32 43.83
CA GLY A 31 9.02 -9.21 44.69
C GLY A 31 8.65 -9.66 46.09
N PRO A 32 8.88 -8.85 47.13
CA PRO A 32 8.48 -9.17 48.50
C PRO A 32 7.09 -8.57 48.88
N PRO A 33 6.51 -8.98 50.00
CA PRO A 33 5.08 -9.05 50.25
C PRO A 33 4.47 -7.80 50.90
N TYR A 34 3.16 -7.66 50.65
CA TYR A 34 2.30 -6.65 51.26
C TYR A 34 2.20 -6.81 52.78
N ARG A 35 2.35 -5.71 53.50
CA ARG A 35 1.78 -5.52 54.84
C ARG A 35 0.87 -4.30 54.90
N SER A 36 -0.34 -4.57 55.32
CA SER A 36 -1.41 -3.64 55.64
C SER A 36 -1.07 -2.75 56.84
N LEU A 37 -1.52 -1.50 56.77
CA LEU A 37 -1.90 -0.78 58.01
C LEU A 37 -2.97 0.25 57.66
N ALA A 38 -4.16 -0.03 58.20
CA ALA A 38 -5.27 0.90 58.28
C ALA A 38 -5.07 1.86 59.48
N ALA A 39 -5.73 2.98 59.37
CA ALA A 39 -6.06 3.97 60.40
C ALA A 39 -5.31 5.33 60.26
N HIS A 40 -6.02 6.36 59.86
CA HIS A 40 -6.54 7.42 60.72
C HIS A 40 -7.46 8.36 59.95
N LEU A 41 -8.67 8.47 60.47
CA LEU A 41 -9.71 9.40 60.07
C LEU A 41 -9.44 10.81 60.63
N LEU A 42 -10.03 11.78 59.93
CA LEU A 42 -10.61 13.05 60.40
C LEU A 42 -9.86 14.36 60.08
N SER A 43 -10.67 15.17 59.38
CA SER A 43 -10.77 16.64 59.38
C SER A 43 -9.88 17.42 58.46
N VAL A 44 -10.41 17.99 57.39
CA VAL A 44 -10.87 19.38 57.31
C VAL A 44 -11.56 19.58 55.94
N ILE A 45 -12.83 19.88 55.93
CA ILE A 45 -13.58 20.39 54.81
C ILE A 45 -13.14 21.83 54.58
N SER A 46 -12.36 22.07 53.56
CA SER A 46 -12.14 23.40 52.99
C SER A 46 -12.72 23.44 51.60
N LEU A 47 -13.87 24.12 51.51
CA LEU A 47 -14.63 24.44 50.29
C LEU A 47 -13.77 25.32 49.38
N GLY A 48 -12.98 24.70 48.49
CA GLY A 48 -12.28 25.35 47.41
C GLY A 48 -13.05 25.11 46.10
N LEU A 49 -13.92 26.05 45.75
CA LEU A 49 -14.56 26.09 44.45
C LEU A 49 -13.47 26.41 43.39
N ALA A 50 -12.77 25.40 42.97
CA ALA A 50 -11.85 25.50 41.84
C ALA A 50 -12.70 25.64 40.55
N ILE A 51 -12.83 26.87 40.09
CA ILE A 51 -13.32 27.20 38.75
C ILE A 51 -12.31 26.60 37.79
N SER A 52 -12.60 25.43 37.25
CA SER A 52 -11.87 24.80 36.14
C SER A 52 -12.18 25.61 34.87
N LEU A 53 -11.44 26.69 34.67
CA LEU A 53 -11.40 27.33 33.35
C LEU A 53 -10.82 26.28 32.37
N PRO A 54 -11.47 26.03 31.23
CA PRO A 54 -10.85 25.20 30.20
C PRO A 54 -9.55 25.89 29.78
N VAL A 55 -8.42 25.30 30.10
CA VAL A 55 -7.14 25.70 29.52
C VAL A 55 -7.19 25.31 28.05
N VAL A 56 -7.63 26.25 27.23
CA VAL A 56 -7.47 26.14 25.78
C VAL A 56 -5.98 26.27 25.51
N ALA A 57 -5.33 25.17 25.21
CA ALA A 57 -3.94 25.18 24.80
C ALA A 57 -3.84 26.03 23.50
N ALA A 58 -3.34 27.25 23.62
CA ALA A 58 -3.08 28.09 22.46
C ALA A 58 -1.94 27.47 21.64
N PRO A 59 -2.03 27.50 20.30
CA PRO A 59 -0.94 27.06 19.45
C PRO A 59 0.34 27.84 19.80
N ARG A 60 1.41 27.11 20.13
CA ARG A 60 2.70 27.73 20.39
C ARG A 60 3.41 27.98 19.07
N THR A 61 3.51 29.24 18.67
CA THR A 61 4.33 29.63 17.52
C THR A 61 5.78 29.80 17.99
N PRO A 62 6.76 29.13 17.36
CA PRO A 62 8.18 29.30 17.66
C PRO A 62 8.59 30.75 17.43
N THR A 63 9.47 31.26 18.29
CA THR A 63 10.00 32.65 18.16
C THR A 63 11.16 32.74 17.17
N ALA A 64 11.72 31.61 16.72
CA ALA A 64 12.76 31.52 15.72
C ALA A 64 12.71 30.15 15.02
N ASP A 65 13.02 30.10 13.72
CA ASP A 65 13.03 28.88 12.90
C ASP A 65 14.09 27.87 13.36
N THR A 66 15.08 28.30 14.11
CA THR A 66 16.13 27.45 14.68
C THR A 66 15.77 26.86 16.04
N LEU A 67 14.59 27.20 16.59
CA LEU A 67 14.17 26.68 17.89
C LEU A 67 13.80 25.22 17.80
N VAL A 68 14.56 24.35 18.48
CA VAL A 68 14.23 22.92 18.60
C VAL A 68 13.07 22.78 19.58
N LEU A 69 11.87 22.47 19.06
CA LEU A 69 10.64 22.35 19.87
C LEU A 69 10.59 21.02 20.62
N ASP A 70 11.08 19.96 19.99
CA ASP A 70 11.16 18.63 20.58
C ASP A 70 12.30 17.83 19.95
N ARG A 71 12.86 16.89 20.69
CA ARG A 71 13.80 15.90 20.18
C ARG A 71 13.12 14.54 20.24
N VAL A 72 12.53 14.13 19.14
CA VAL A 72 12.00 12.78 19.05
C VAL A 72 13.15 11.80 19.27
N PRO A 73 13.09 10.91 20.29
CA PRO A 73 14.10 9.89 20.48
C PRO A 73 14.19 9.07 19.18
N ALA A 74 15.30 9.19 18.46
CA ALA A 74 15.55 8.27 17.37
C ALA A 74 15.51 6.86 17.97
N ARG A 75 14.78 5.92 17.35
CA ARG A 75 14.95 4.50 17.65
C ARG A 75 16.35 4.12 17.18
N ALA A 76 17.34 4.45 17.99
CA ALA A 76 18.76 4.28 17.70
C ALA A 76 19.16 2.81 17.43
N ALA A 77 18.24 1.87 17.69
CA ALA A 77 18.45 0.45 17.51
C ALA A 77 17.99 -0.08 16.11
N ASP A 78 17.25 0.71 15.33
CA ASP A 78 16.81 0.24 14.00
C ASP A 78 17.94 0.43 12.97
N SER A 79 18.52 -0.68 12.50
CA SER A 79 19.56 -0.68 11.48
C SER A 79 19.09 0.02 10.20
N ARG A 80 17.84 -0.16 9.81
CA ARG A 80 17.25 0.46 8.61
C ARG A 80 17.30 1.99 8.65
N VAL A 81 17.03 2.58 9.82
CA VAL A 81 17.11 4.05 10.01
C VAL A 81 18.54 4.54 9.90
N ARG A 82 19.50 3.81 10.52
CA ARG A 82 20.92 4.18 10.45
C ARG A 82 21.46 4.10 9.02
N ASP A 83 21.12 3.04 8.29
CA ASP A 83 21.52 2.82 6.92
C ASP A 83 20.98 3.93 6.00
N LEU A 84 19.72 4.33 6.17
CA LEU A 84 19.13 5.44 5.43
C LEU A 84 19.84 6.78 5.76
N GLN A 85 20.15 7.02 7.04
CA GLN A 85 20.88 8.22 7.45
C GLN A 85 22.29 8.27 6.84
N ALA A 86 23.03 7.14 6.86
CA ALA A 86 24.34 7.02 6.25
C ALA A 86 24.30 7.25 4.74
N LEU A 87 23.32 6.66 4.05
CA LEU A 87 23.13 6.84 2.62
C LEU A 87 22.81 8.30 2.25
N ARG A 88 21.95 8.97 3.04
CA ARG A 88 21.67 10.41 2.88
C ARG A 88 22.91 11.27 3.07
N ALA A 89 23.75 10.96 4.05
CA ALA A 89 24.99 11.68 4.28
C ALA A 89 25.96 11.51 3.10
N ALA A 90 26.12 10.29 2.61
CA ALA A 90 26.96 9.99 1.43
C ALA A 90 26.47 10.73 0.17
N TRP A 91 25.15 10.69 -0.10
CA TRP A 91 24.56 11.40 -1.24
C TRP A 91 24.75 12.92 -1.13
N ARG A 92 24.58 13.51 0.06
CA ARG A 92 24.80 14.96 0.26
C ARG A 92 26.25 15.39 -0.04
N ALA A 93 27.22 14.50 0.20
CA ALA A 93 28.63 14.76 -0.12
C ALA A 93 28.91 14.64 -1.62
N ALA A 94 28.13 13.84 -2.37
CA ALA A 94 28.29 13.64 -3.80
C ALA A 94 26.90 13.60 -4.51
N PRO A 95 26.17 14.72 -4.61
CA PRO A 95 24.77 14.74 -5.08
C PRO A 95 24.60 14.43 -6.57
N ARG A 96 25.68 14.37 -7.34
CA ARG A 96 25.70 13.94 -8.75
C ARG A 96 26.23 12.52 -8.97
N ASP A 97 26.48 11.78 -7.90
CA ASP A 97 26.77 10.35 -7.99
C ASP A 97 25.47 9.60 -8.29
N VAL A 98 25.37 9.00 -9.47
CA VAL A 98 24.17 8.30 -9.97
C VAL A 98 23.82 7.12 -9.08
N ASP A 99 24.83 6.33 -8.67
CA ASP A 99 24.59 5.12 -7.86
C ASP A 99 24.08 5.46 -6.46
N LEU A 100 24.62 6.51 -5.85
CA LEU A 100 24.14 7.01 -4.55
C LEU A 100 22.70 7.55 -4.66
N ALA A 101 22.43 8.35 -5.69
CA ALA A 101 21.12 8.94 -5.91
C ALA A 101 20.04 7.87 -6.15
N VAL A 102 20.31 6.89 -7.01
CA VAL A 102 19.40 5.78 -7.34
C VAL A 102 19.16 4.91 -6.10
N ARG A 103 20.21 4.52 -5.36
CA ARG A 103 20.05 3.75 -4.12
C ARG A 103 19.24 4.51 -3.07
N LEU A 104 19.47 5.81 -2.93
CA LEU A 104 18.71 6.63 -1.99
C LEU A 104 17.25 6.76 -2.41
N ALA A 105 16.96 6.98 -3.69
CA ALA A 105 15.61 7.03 -4.23
C ALA A 105 14.86 5.71 -4.00
N ARG A 106 15.47 4.56 -4.31
CA ARG A 106 14.91 3.23 -4.01
C ARG A 106 14.59 3.07 -2.54
N ARG A 107 15.54 3.42 -1.66
CA ARG A 107 15.34 3.30 -0.22
C ARG A 107 14.18 4.14 0.29
N TYR A 108 13.97 5.33 -0.27
CA TYR A 108 12.80 6.16 0.04
C TYR A 108 11.50 5.54 -0.50
N VAL A 109 11.49 4.99 -1.69
CA VAL A 109 10.33 4.28 -2.23
C VAL A 109 9.96 3.08 -1.36
N GLU A 110 10.93 2.26 -0.93
CA GLU A 110 10.74 1.16 0.01
C GLU A 110 10.15 1.64 1.35
N GLN A 111 10.68 2.74 1.88
CA GLN A 111 10.19 3.33 3.13
C GLN A 111 8.76 3.86 2.98
N ALA A 112 8.47 4.53 1.85
CA ALA A 112 7.10 4.92 1.50
C ALA A 112 6.20 3.68 1.44
N ALA A 113 6.70 2.56 0.90
CA ALA A 113 6.00 1.29 0.84
C ALA A 113 5.73 0.67 2.22
N ALA A 114 6.67 0.69 3.12
CA ALA A 114 6.55 0.10 4.45
C ALA A 114 5.66 0.93 5.40
N GLU A 115 5.79 2.27 5.36
CA GLU A 115 5.12 3.15 6.33
C GLU A 115 3.79 3.75 5.83
N GLY A 116 3.51 3.73 4.52
CA GLY A 116 2.37 4.44 3.94
C GLY A 116 2.54 5.96 3.91
N ASP A 117 3.75 6.47 4.04
CA ASP A 117 4.01 7.91 4.10
C ASP A 117 4.45 8.46 2.74
N PRO A 118 3.60 9.27 2.05
CA PRO A 118 3.90 9.80 0.71
C PRO A 118 5.06 10.81 0.70
N ARG A 119 5.50 11.35 1.85
CA ARG A 119 6.62 12.29 1.90
C ARG A 119 7.91 11.68 1.38
N TYR A 120 8.09 10.37 1.57
CA TYR A 120 9.26 9.67 1.05
C TYR A 120 9.34 9.66 -0.48
N ILE A 121 8.22 9.76 -1.18
CA ILE A 121 8.21 9.90 -2.65
C ILE A 121 8.82 11.26 -3.05
N GLY A 122 8.48 12.34 -2.36
CA GLY A 122 9.13 13.64 -2.56
C GLY A 122 10.64 13.62 -2.25
N TYR A 123 11.06 12.88 -1.22
CA TYR A 123 12.48 12.71 -0.93
C TYR A 123 13.20 11.88 -1.99
N ALA A 124 12.57 10.86 -2.55
CA ALA A 124 13.10 10.08 -3.66
C ALA A 124 13.25 10.96 -4.91
N GLN A 125 12.26 11.78 -5.23
CA GLN A 125 12.35 12.73 -6.33
C GLN A 125 13.48 13.74 -6.12
N ALA A 126 13.63 14.28 -4.91
CA ALA A 126 14.71 15.21 -4.57
C ALA A 126 16.11 14.58 -4.77
N ALA A 127 16.26 13.29 -4.52
CA ALA A 127 17.52 12.58 -4.76
C ALA A 127 17.86 12.51 -6.25
N LEU A 128 16.88 12.47 -7.15
CA LEU A 128 17.05 12.40 -8.60
C LEU A 128 16.99 13.77 -9.29
N MET A 129 16.82 14.86 -8.54
CA MET A 129 16.66 16.21 -9.10
C MET A 129 17.75 16.63 -10.11
N PRO A 130 19.04 16.28 -9.95
CA PRO A 130 20.09 16.64 -10.92
C PRO A 130 19.82 16.15 -12.34
N TRP A 131 19.00 15.11 -12.50
CA TRP A 131 18.66 14.49 -13.81
C TRP A 131 17.17 14.57 -14.14
N TRP A 132 16.35 15.18 -13.27
CA TRP A 132 14.90 15.11 -13.37
C TRP A 132 14.35 15.58 -14.72
N THR A 133 14.89 16.69 -15.21
CA THR A 133 14.48 17.31 -16.49
C THR A 133 15.36 16.92 -17.69
N GLU A 134 16.37 16.07 -17.49
CA GLU A 134 17.20 15.62 -18.58
C GLU A 134 16.41 14.70 -19.53
N ALA A 135 16.50 14.96 -20.83
CA ALA A 135 15.84 14.14 -21.85
C ALA A 135 16.46 12.74 -21.96
N ALA A 136 17.73 12.60 -21.67
CA ALA A 136 18.50 11.35 -21.75
C ALA A 136 19.34 11.11 -20.49
N PRO A 137 18.72 10.95 -19.32
CA PRO A 137 19.46 10.63 -18.11
C PRO A 137 19.97 9.17 -18.15
N PRO A 138 20.90 8.78 -17.26
CA PRO A 138 21.35 7.39 -17.12
C PRO A 138 20.16 6.42 -16.96
N VAL A 139 20.29 5.19 -17.49
CA VAL A 139 19.17 4.21 -17.51
C VAL A 139 18.63 3.93 -16.10
N ALA A 140 19.49 3.76 -15.11
CA ALA A 140 19.07 3.54 -13.74
C ALA A 140 18.25 4.71 -13.17
N VAL A 141 18.55 5.95 -13.57
CA VAL A 141 17.75 7.13 -13.21
C VAL A 141 16.40 7.13 -13.91
N ARG A 142 16.34 6.76 -15.23
CA ARG A 142 15.09 6.63 -15.97
C ARG A 142 14.15 5.66 -15.28
N VAL A 143 14.65 4.48 -14.90
CA VAL A 143 13.82 3.47 -14.20
C VAL A 143 13.27 4.03 -12.89
N GLN A 144 14.11 4.66 -12.07
CA GLN A 144 13.63 5.24 -10.80
C GLN A 144 12.70 6.44 -11.01
N ARG A 145 12.92 7.27 -12.05
CA ARG A 145 11.99 8.35 -12.40
C ARG A 145 10.63 7.80 -12.85
N ALA A 146 10.63 6.73 -13.63
CA ALA A 146 9.40 6.03 -14.01
C ALA A 146 8.64 5.48 -12.79
N VAL A 147 9.34 4.92 -11.80
CA VAL A 147 8.73 4.48 -10.53
C VAL A 147 8.04 5.66 -9.84
N LEU A 148 8.65 6.84 -9.81
CA LEU A 148 8.06 8.02 -9.17
C LEU A 148 6.89 8.60 -9.99
N HIS A 149 6.99 8.61 -11.33
CA HIS A 149 5.89 8.97 -12.22
C HIS A 149 4.68 8.05 -12.04
N GLN A 150 4.92 6.73 -11.94
CA GLN A 150 3.87 5.75 -11.67
C GLN A 150 3.17 6.03 -10.33
N TYR A 151 3.93 6.40 -9.31
CA TYR A 151 3.37 6.79 -8.02
C TYR A 151 2.40 7.99 -8.11
N GLY A 152 2.67 8.92 -9.02
CA GLY A 152 1.82 10.07 -9.31
C GLY A 152 0.75 9.78 -10.37
N HIS A 153 0.54 8.52 -10.77
CA HIS A 153 -0.35 8.10 -11.88
C HIS A 153 -0.03 8.74 -13.24
N GLN A 154 1.20 9.22 -13.40
CA GLN A 154 1.74 9.74 -14.67
C GLN A 154 2.24 8.56 -15.52
N PHE A 155 1.31 7.68 -15.88
CA PHE A 155 1.66 6.39 -16.51
C PHE A 155 2.27 6.56 -17.90
N SER A 156 1.91 7.59 -18.64
CA SER A 156 2.47 7.84 -19.97
C SER A 156 3.94 8.25 -19.88
N GLU A 157 4.28 9.10 -18.95
CA GLU A 157 5.66 9.55 -18.66
C GLU A 157 6.49 8.38 -18.12
N ALA A 158 5.91 7.58 -17.23
CA ALA A 158 6.57 6.38 -16.71
C ALA A 158 6.90 5.40 -17.82
N LEU A 159 5.94 5.08 -18.69
CA LEU A 159 6.15 4.17 -19.83
C LEU A 159 7.18 4.72 -20.81
N ALA A 160 7.18 6.03 -21.11
CA ALA A 160 8.18 6.64 -22.00
C ALA A 160 9.61 6.45 -21.47
N ASP A 161 9.82 6.61 -20.16
CA ASP A 161 11.12 6.36 -19.53
C ASP A 161 11.49 4.87 -19.55
N LEU A 162 10.53 3.98 -19.29
CA LEU A 162 10.75 2.53 -19.31
C LEU A 162 11.01 1.99 -20.71
N ASP A 163 10.29 2.49 -21.72
CA ASP A 163 10.52 2.14 -23.13
C ASP A 163 11.94 2.51 -23.57
N ALA A 164 12.39 3.71 -23.18
CA ALA A 164 13.77 4.13 -23.45
C ALA A 164 14.80 3.31 -22.65
N ALA A 165 14.46 2.89 -21.42
CA ALA A 165 15.34 2.05 -20.61
C ALA A 165 15.53 0.66 -21.20
N VAL A 166 14.42 -0.04 -21.61
CA VAL A 166 14.51 -1.38 -22.21
C VAL A 166 15.10 -1.36 -23.63
N LEU A 167 14.96 -0.24 -24.36
CA LEU A 167 15.63 -0.06 -25.64
C LEU A 167 17.15 0.04 -25.48
N ALA A 168 17.63 0.74 -24.44
CA ALA A 168 19.06 0.88 -24.16
C ALA A 168 19.64 -0.36 -23.48
N GLU A 169 18.89 -1.00 -22.58
CA GLU A 169 19.29 -2.17 -21.82
C GLU A 169 18.17 -3.23 -21.84
N PRO A 170 18.08 -4.05 -22.91
CA PRO A 170 17.03 -5.09 -23.03
C PRO A 170 17.03 -6.13 -21.90
N SER A 171 18.14 -6.28 -21.19
CA SER A 171 18.29 -7.16 -20.01
C SER A 171 17.89 -6.51 -18.69
N ASN A 172 17.32 -5.31 -18.70
CA ASN A 172 16.90 -4.62 -17.48
C ASN A 172 15.56 -5.20 -16.96
N ALA A 173 15.67 -6.17 -16.06
CA ALA A 173 14.51 -6.86 -15.48
C ALA A 173 13.56 -5.92 -14.72
N GLU A 174 14.10 -4.90 -14.02
CA GLU A 174 13.30 -3.93 -13.28
C GLU A 174 12.42 -3.11 -14.22
N ALA A 175 12.96 -2.66 -15.35
CA ALA A 175 12.20 -1.89 -16.33
C ALA A 175 11.06 -2.72 -16.94
N TRP A 176 11.29 -3.97 -17.31
CA TRP A 176 10.24 -4.88 -17.80
C TRP A 176 9.17 -5.16 -16.75
N SER A 177 9.56 -5.33 -15.49
CA SER A 177 8.61 -5.54 -14.39
C SER A 177 7.68 -4.35 -14.22
N TRP A 178 8.22 -3.12 -14.24
CA TRP A 178 7.42 -1.91 -14.13
C TRP A 178 6.53 -1.68 -15.36
N GLN A 179 7.00 -1.97 -16.57
CA GLN A 179 6.14 -1.94 -17.74
C GLN A 179 4.95 -2.89 -17.60
N ALA A 180 5.20 -4.15 -17.18
CA ALA A 180 4.13 -5.12 -16.96
C ALA A 180 3.10 -4.59 -15.96
N ALA A 181 3.56 -4.06 -14.84
CA ALA A 181 2.70 -3.53 -13.78
C ALA A 181 1.85 -2.34 -14.27
N ILE A 182 2.46 -1.35 -14.94
CA ILE A 182 1.74 -0.17 -15.45
C ILE A 182 0.72 -0.56 -16.53
N HIS A 183 1.08 -1.46 -17.43
CA HIS A 183 0.17 -1.96 -18.46
C HIS A 183 -1.02 -2.72 -17.85
N MET A 184 -0.81 -3.49 -16.77
CA MET A 184 -1.92 -4.15 -16.04
C MET A 184 -2.89 -3.13 -15.45
N VAL A 185 -2.41 -2.10 -14.76
CA VAL A 185 -3.24 -1.04 -14.18
C VAL A 185 -4.02 -0.27 -15.25
N ARG A 186 -3.43 -0.06 -16.43
CA ARG A 186 -4.10 0.59 -17.56
C ARG A 186 -5.05 -0.34 -18.35
N ALA A 187 -5.15 -1.61 -17.94
CA ALA A 187 -5.91 -2.66 -18.65
C ALA A 187 -5.40 -2.94 -20.09
N ASP A 188 -4.13 -2.66 -20.37
CA ASP A 188 -3.44 -3.13 -21.58
C ASP A 188 -2.77 -4.49 -21.31
N TYR A 189 -3.60 -5.52 -21.15
CA TYR A 189 -3.10 -6.86 -20.77
C TYR A 189 -2.26 -7.52 -21.87
N ALA A 190 -2.42 -7.11 -23.13
CA ALA A 190 -1.57 -7.59 -24.20
C ALA A 190 -0.13 -7.07 -24.06
N ALA A 191 0.04 -5.78 -23.74
CA ALA A 191 1.34 -5.20 -23.46
C ALA A 191 1.94 -5.76 -22.15
N ALA A 192 1.12 -5.92 -21.12
CA ALA A 192 1.55 -6.54 -19.87
C ALA A 192 2.12 -7.95 -20.09
N THR A 193 1.41 -8.79 -20.88
CA THR A 193 1.88 -10.15 -21.23
C THR A 193 3.21 -10.10 -22.02
N ARG A 194 3.37 -9.17 -22.95
CA ARG A 194 4.65 -9.00 -23.67
C ARG A 194 5.80 -8.64 -22.71
N ALA A 195 5.55 -7.72 -21.79
CA ALA A 195 6.54 -7.34 -20.77
C ALA A 195 6.89 -8.51 -19.84
N CYS A 196 5.89 -9.29 -19.36
CA CYS A 196 6.15 -10.50 -18.58
C CYS A 196 6.94 -11.56 -19.35
N THR A 197 6.69 -11.71 -20.65
CA THR A 197 7.44 -12.62 -21.52
C THR A 197 8.90 -12.18 -21.67
N ALA A 198 9.16 -10.88 -21.84
CA ALA A 198 10.51 -10.33 -21.88
C ALA A 198 11.24 -10.45 -20.55
N LEU A 199 10.51 -10.30 -19.44
CA LEU A 199 11.02 -10.46 -18.09
C LEU A 199 11.43 -11.91 -17.77
N ALA A 200 10.72 -12.90 -18.30
CA ALA A 200 10.85 -14.31 -17.92
C ALA A 200 12.29 -14.86 -17.93
N PRO A 201 13.14 -14.62 -18.96
CA PRO A 201 14.53 -15.09 -18.96
C PRO A 201 15.45 -14.28 -18.02
N LEU A 202 14.99 -13.18 -17.45
CA LEU A 202 15.79 -12.23 -16.66
C LEU A 202 15.54 -12.37 -15.16
N THR A 203 14.61 -13.23 -14.74
CA THR A 203 14.17 -13.34 -13.36
C THR A 203 14.02 -14.80 -12.94
N SER A 204 13.62 -15.05 -11.67
CA SER A 204 13.31 -16.40 -11.21
C SER A 204 12.06 -16.97 -11.89
N ALA A 205 11.99 -18.31 -11.98
CA ALA A 205 10.79 -18.96 -12.52
C ALA A 205 9.51 -18.59 -11.75
N LEU A 206 9.61 -18.41 -10.42
CA LEU A 206 8.49 -18.01 -9.58
C LEU A 206 7.96 -16.62 -9.98
N LEU A 207 8.84 -15.63 -10.15
CA LEU A 207 8.47 -14.28 -10.52
C LEU A 207 7.94 -14.20 -11.97
N ALA A 208 8.55 -14.94 -12.89
CA ALA A 208 8.08 -15.03 -14.27
C ALA A 208 6.64 -15.56 -14.33
N ILE A 209 6.37 -16.67 -13.63
CA ILE A 209 5.02 -17.25 -13.55
C ILE A 209 4.05 -16.33 -12.82
N ALA A 210 4.47 -15.66 -11.76
CA ALA A 210 3.61 -14.75 -11.02
C ALA A 210 3.24 -13.51 -11.85
N CYS A 211 4.17 -12.96 -12.66
CA CYS A 211 3.89 -11.89 -13.61
C CYS A 211 2.84 -12.32 -14.66
N GLN A 212 3.06 -13.46 -15.27
CA GLN A 212 2.13 -13.99 -16.28
C GLN A 212 0.76 -14.32 -15.66
N ALA A 213 0.72 -14.95 -14.47
CA ALA A 213 -0.50 -15.27 -13.76
C ALA A 213 -1.32 -14.02 -13.40
N ALA A 214 -0.67 -12.91 -13.02
CA ALA A 214 -1.34 -11.65 -12.79
C ALA A 214 -2.08 -11.17 -14.04
N ALA A 215 -1.44 -11.13 -15.22
CA ALA A 215 -2.05 -10.74 -16.48
C ALA A 215 -3.15 -11.73 -16.94
N ASP A 216 -2.87 -13.04 -16.89
CA ASP A 216 -3.81 -14.08 -17.30
C ASP A 216 -5.08 -14.09 -16.44
N SER A 217 -4.96 -13.78 -15.14
CA SER A 217 -6.09 -13.74 -14.21
C SER A 217 -7.09 -12.60 -14.52
N LEU A 218 -6.68 -11.64 -15.34
CA LEU A 218 -7.51 -10.51 -15.77
C LEU A 218 -7.97 -10.65 -17.25
N THR A 219 -7.81 -11.85 -17.83
CA THR A 219 -8.16 -12.11 -19.24
C THR A 219 -8.98 -13.40 -19.42
N GLY A 220 -9.75 -13.81 -18.42
CA GLY A 220 -10.59 -15.01 -18.46
C GLY A 220 -9.83 -16.31 -18.25
N LYS A 221 -8.67 -16.26 -17.60
CA LYS A 221 -7.83 -17.44 -17.31
C LYS A 221 -7.47 -17.56 -15.82
N ALA A 222 -8.25 -16.94 -14.93
CA ALA A 222 -7.92 -16.90 -13.50
C ALA A 222 -7.78 -18.29 -12.87
N GLY A 223 -8.54 -19.28 -13.37
CA GLY A 223 -8.43 -20.66 -12.94
C GLY A 223 -7.08 -21.30 -13.25
N ALA A 224 -6.56 -21.11 -14.46
CA ALA A 224 -5.23 -21.58 -14.84
C ALA A 224 -4.15 -20.82 -14.07
N ALA A 225 -4.23 -19.51 -14.03
CA ALA A 225 -3.29 -18.64 -13.30
C ALA A 225 -3.13 -19.05 -11.83
N ALA A 226 -4.23 -19.36 -11.12
CA ALA A 226 -4.17 -19.83 -9.73
C ALA A 226 -3.45 -21.19 -9.59
N ARG A 227 -3.71 -22.13 -10.52
CA ARG A 227 -3.04 -23.46 -10.48
C ARG A 227 -1.54 -23.31 -10.75
N ASP A 228 -1.17 -22.58 -11.80
CA ASP A 228 0.22 -22.42 -12.23
C ASP A 228 1.05 -21.71 -11.15
N LEU A 229 0.48 -20.66 -10.54
CA LEU A 229 1.14 -19.93 -9.46
C LEU A 229 1.24 -20.76 -8.17
N THR A 230 0.23 -21.60 -7.85
CA THR A 230 0.29 -22.53 -6.73
C THR A 230 1.40 -23.57 -6.93
N ALA A 231 1.52 -24.11 -8.15
CA ALA A 231 2.58 -25.07 -8.50
C ALA A 231 3.97 -24.40 -8.44
N ALA A 232 4.11 -23.17 -8.94
CA ALA A 232 5.37 -22.44 -8.90
C ALA A 232 5.84 -22.13 -7.47
N LEU A 233 4.91 -21.73 -6.59
CA LEU A 233 5.20 -21.51 -5.16
C LEU A 233 5.65 -22.79 -4.46
N ALA A 234 5.07 -23.96 -4.81
CA ALA A 234 5.45 -25.25 -4.27
C ALA A 234 6.82 -25.71 -4.80
N ALA A 235 7.14 -25.41 -6.07
CA ALA A 235 8.42 -25.74 -6.69
C ALA A 235 9.58 -24.84 -6.22
N ALA A 236 9.30 -23.67 -5.62
CA ALA A 236 10.29 -22.71 -5.17
C ALA A 236 10.25 -22.47 -3.64
N PRO A 237 10.45 -23.51 -2.79
CA PRO A 237 10.37 -23.38 -1.33
C PRO A 237 11.46 -22.47 -0.74
N LEU A 238 12.59 -22.32 -1.44
CA LEU A 238 13.75 -21.52 -1.03
C LEU A 238 13.79 -20.13 -1.71
N ALA A 239 12.74 -19.74 -2.44
CA ALA A 239 12.65 -18.38 -2.99
C ALA A 239 12.70 -17.34 -1.88
N GLY A 240 13.28 -16.19 -2.19
CA GLY A 240 13.41 -15.06 -1.25
C GLY A 240 12.07 -14.62 -0.69
N PRO A 241 12.05 -14.04 0.52
CA PRO A 241 10.81 -13.65 1.19
C PRO A 241 10.01 -12.61 0.37
N GLU A 242 10.67 -11.69 -0.30
CA GLU A 242 10.01 -10.68 -1.14
C GLU A 242 9.35 -11.30 -2.38
N GLU A 243 10.02 -12.26 -3.04
CA GLU A 243 9.44 -12.99 -4.16
C GLU A 243 8.21 -13.78 -3.73
N ARG A 244 8.31 -14.45 -2.60
CA ARG A 244 7.20 -15.23 -2.03
C ARG A 244 6.06 -14.33 -1.61
N LEU A 245 6.35 -13.17 -1.00
CA LEU A 245 5.36 -12.17 -0.62
C LEU A 245 4.52 -11.77 -1.82
N TRP A 246 5.19 -11.38 -2.90
CA TRP A 246 4.51 -10.93 -4.12
C TRP A 246 3.67 -12.06 -4.75
N ALA A 247 4.25 -13.24 -4.92
CA ALA A 247 3.57 -14.39 -5.51
C ALA A 247 2.35 -14.83 -4.68
N LEU A 248 2.49 -14.90 -3.34
CA LEU A 248 1.41 -15.26 -2.43
C LEU A 248 0.29 -14.23 -2.41
N THR A 249 0.63 -12.94 -2.44
CA THR A 249 -0.38 -11.88 -2.51
C THR A 249 -1.18 -11.95 -3.81
N ARG A 250 -0.51 -12.15 -4.95
CA ARG A 250 -1.20 -12.34 -6.25
C ARG A 250 -2.08 -13.60 -6.24
N LEU A 251 -1.60 -14.71 -5.68
CA LEU A 251 -2.41 -15.93 -5.54
C LEU A 251 -3.67 -15.70 -4.69
N ALA A 252 -3.51 -14.98 -3.57
CA ALA A 252 -4.62 -14.67 -2.69
C ALA A 252 -5.70 -13.84 -3.39
N GLU A 253 -5.32 -12.80 -4.11
CA GLU A 253 -6.25 -11.96 -4.87
C GLU A 253 -6.93 -12.69 -6.03
N ILE A 254 -6.20 -13.53 -6.75
CA ILE A 254 -6.79 -14.37 -7.80
C ILE A 254 -7.82 -15.33 -7.21
N ALA A 255 -7.48 -15.99 -6.11
CA ALA A 255 -8.38 -16.91 -5.42
C ALA A 255 -9.62 -16.20 -4.85
N GLU A 256 -9.43 -15.03 -4.25
CA GLU A 256 -10.53 -14.21 -3.72
C GLU A 256 -11.52 -13.81 -4.83
N ARG A 257 -11.03 -13.27 -5.94
CA ARG A 257 -11.89 -12.91 -7.07
C ARG A 257 -12.69 -14.09 -7.59
N ARG A 258 -12.10 -15.28 -7.63
CA ARG A 258 -12.79 -16.52 -8.04
C ARG A 258 -13.76 -17.09 -7.00
N GLY A 259 -13.81 -16.53 -5.79
CA GLY A 259 -14.62 -17.03 -4.69
C GLY A 259 -14.00 -18.21 -3.92
N ASP A 260 -12.74 -18.57 -4.17
CA ASP A 260 -12.00 -19.59 -3.43
C ASP A 260 -11.44 -19.00 -2.12
N ALA A 261 -12.33 -18.86 -1.14
CA ALA A 261 -12.01 -18.24 0.14
C ALA A 261 -10.94 -19.03 0.93
N VAL A 262 -10.89 -20.33 0.77
CA VAL A 262 -9.94 -21.20 1.50
C VAL A 262 -8.52 -21.00 0.97
N LEU A 263 -8.37 -20.96 -0.34
CA LEU A 263 -7.08 -20.70 -0.97
C LEU A 263 -6.63 -19.27 -0.70
N ALA A 264 -7.54 -18.29 -0.84
CA ALA A 264 -7.26 -16.88 -0.60
C ALA A 264 -6.74 -16.65 0.82
N GLU A 265 -7.45 -17.09 1.84
CA GLU A 265 -7.05 -16.91 3.24
C GLU A 265 -5.72 -17.59 3.55
N ARG A 266 -5.51 -18.81 3.05
CA ARG A 266 -4.25 -19.52 3.22
C ARG A 266 -3.08 -18.75 2.64
N ALA A 267 -3.22 -18.22 1.43
CA ALA A 267 -2.18 -17.46 0.76
C ALA A 267 -1.89 -16.12 1.48
N PHE A 268 -2.93 -15.38 1.91
CA PHE A 268 -2.76 -14.18 2.73
C PHE A 268 -2.01 -14.46 4.03
N ARG A 269 -2.39 -15.52 4.75
CA ARG A 269 -1.71 -15.89 6.01
C ARG A 269 -0.26 -16.33 5.79
N GLN A 270 0.02 -17.04 4.72
CA GLN A 270 1.39 -17.41 4.36
C GLN A 270 2.23 -16.18 4.01
N ALA A 271 1.66 -15.20 3.29
CA ALA A 271 2.33 -13.95 2.99
C ALA A 271 2.65 -13.15 4.26
N LEU A 272 1.69 -13.02 5.20
CA LEU A 272 1.91 -12.36 6.49
C LEU A 272 2.95 -13.07 7.36
N ALA A 273 3.01 -14.40 7.29
CA ALA A 273 3.97 -15.20 8.06
C ALA A 273 5.44 -15.00 7.61
N LEU A 274 5.68 -14.35 6.46
CA LEU A 274 7.03 -13.95 6.04
C LEU A 274 7.62 -12.83 6.90
N GLY A 275 6.79 -12.13 7.69
CA GLY A 275 7.24 -11.11 8.63
C GLY A 275 7.71 -9.81 7.97
N LEU A 276 7.36 -9.59 6.70
CA LEU A 276 7.64 -8.33 5.99
C LEU A 276 6.52 -7.31 6.24
N ASP A 277 6.92 -6.08 6.53
CA ASP A 277 5.98 -4.97 6.64
C ASP A 277 5.52 -4.54 5.25
N ASP A 278 4.29 -4.91 4.88
CA ASP A 278 3.68 -4.55 3.60
C ASP A 278 2.24 -4.06 3.80
N VAL A 279 2.05 -2.76 3.56
CA VAL A 279 0.75 -2.08 3.73
C VAL A 279 -0.27 -2.59 2.72
N TYR A 280 0.16 -2.96 1.52
CA TYR A 280 -0.73 -3.49 0.49
C TYR A 280 -1.30 -4.85 0.88
N LEU A 281 -0.44 -5.78 1.30
CA LEU A 281 -0.88 -7.09 1.80
C LEU A 281 -1.87 -6.94 2.96
N GLN A 282 -1.55 -6.07 3.93
CA GLN A 282 -2.42 -5.83 5.08
C GLN A 282 -3.78 -5.26 4.65
N ALA A 283 -3.79 -4.32 3.70
CA ALA A 283 -5.03 -3.73 3.17
C ALA A 283 -5.87 -4.77 2.40
N ALA A 284 -5.24 -5.56 1.55
CA ALA A 284 -5.92 -6.61 0.76
C ALA A 284 -6.53 -7.67 1.68
N TYR A 285 -5.77 -8.15 2.68
CA TYR A 285 -6.32 -9.11 3.63
C TYR A 285 -7.40 -8.52 4.52
N ALA A 286 -7.28 -7.25 4.91
CA ALA A 286 -8.34 -6.56 5.65
C ALA A 286 -9.64 -6.45 4.82
N ASP A 287 -9.55 -6.17 3.52
CA ASP A 287 -10.72 -6.14 2.63
C ASP A 287 -11.36 -7.53 2.50
N PHE A 288 -10.55 -8.57 2.36
CA PHE A 288 -11.02 -9.96 2.40
C PHE A 288 -11.78 -10.30 3.69
N LEU A 289 -11.30 -9.82 4.84
CA LEU A 289 -11.94 -10.03 6.14
C LEU A 289 -13.22 -9.20 6.29
N LEU A 290 -13.21 -7.92 5.84
CA LEU A 290 -14.40 -7.04 5.83
C LEU A 290 -15.53 -7.64 5.02
N ASP A 291 -15.25 -8.15 3.83
CA ASP A 291 -16.23 -8.78 2.95
C ASP A 291 -16.90 -10.02 3.56
N ARG A 292 -16.26 -10.61 4.57
CA ARG A 292 -16.76 -11.78 5.33
C ARG A 292 -17.32 -11.45 6.70
N GLY A 293 -17.45 -10.15 7.02
CA GLY A 293 -17.95 -9.70 8.32
C GLY A 293 -17.03 -10.03 9.50
N ARG A 294 -15.75 -10.36 9.23
CA ARG A 294 -14.76 -10.71 10.27
C ARG A 294 -14.11 -9.46 10.87
N ILE A 295 -14.95 -8.61 11.43
CA ILE A 295 -14.58 -7.26 11.90
C ILE A 295 -13.51 -7.29 13.00
N ALA A 296 -13.63 -8.21 13.96
CA ALA A 296 -12.66 -8.33 15.06
C ALA A 296 -11.25 -8.69 14.54
N ASP A 297 -11.17 -9.51 13.49
CA ASP A 297 -9.91 -9.88 12.87
C ASP A 297 -9.25 -8.69 12.15
N VAL A 298 -10.04 -7.82 11.51
CA VAL A 298 -9.53 -6.56 10.91
C VAL A 298 -8.93 -5.65 11.97
N LEU A 299 -9.66 -5.42 13.07
CA LEU A 299 -9.18 -4.58 14.17
C LEU A 299 -7.90 -5.13 14.81
N THR A 300 -7.76 -6.44 14.87
CA THR A 300 -6.57 -7.13 15.37
C THR A 300 -5.40 -7.02 14.39
N LEU A 301 -5.65 -7.30 13.11
CA LEU A 301 -4.64 -7.24 12.05
C LEU A 301 -4.03 -5.84 11.93
N LEU A 302 -4.87 -4.82 11.97
CA LEU A 302 -4.49 -3.43 11.69
C LEU A 302 -4.30 -2.56 12.95
N LYS A 303 -4.17 -3.15 14.15
CA LYS A 303 -4.11 -2.40 15.42
C LYS A 303 -3.11 -1.23 15.43
N ASP A 304 -1.99 -1.37 14.70
CA ASP A 304 -0.91 -0.37 14.61
C ASP A 304 -0.94 0.38 13.26
N GLY A 305 -1.96 0.15 12.40
CA GLY A 305 -2.02 0.61 11.02
C GLY A 305 -2.53 2.05 10.81
N ALA A 306 -2.87 2.80 11.86
CA ALA A 306 -3.53 4.10 11.75
C ALA A 306 -2.69 5.21 11.07
N ARG A 307 -1.40 4.97 10.82
CA ARG A 307 -0.52 5.93 10.12
C ARG A 307 -0.75 5.95 8.62
N ALA A 308 -1.00 4.79 7.99
CA ALA A 308 -1.24 4.66 6.57
C ALA A 308 -2.73 4.88 6.26
N ASP A 309 -3.05 5.80 5.38
CA ASP A 309 -4.44 6.18 5.04
C ASP A 309 -5.27 4.98 4.58
N VAL A 310 -4.66 4.12 3.78
CA VAL A 310 -5.32 2.91 3.27
C VAL A 310 -5.70 1.93 4.39
N LEU A 311 -4.87 1.80 5.44
CA LEU A 311 -5.15 0.95 6.61
C LEU A 311 -6.11 1.64 7.57
N LEU A 312 -5.95 2.96 7.77
CA LEU A 312 -6.85 3.75 8.60
C LEU A 312 -8.29 3.71 8.06
N LEU A 313 -8.46 3.71 6.73
CA LEU A 313 -9.80 3.55 6.13
C LEU A 313 -10.43 2.21 6.53
N ARG A 314 -9.71 1.10 6.47
CA ARG A 314 -10.21 -0.23 6.84
C ARG A 314 -10.50 -0.32 8.33
N LEU A 315 -9.66 0.29 9.17
CA LEU A 315 -9.91 0.44 10.61
C LEU A 315 -11.19 1.22 10.89
N ALA A 316 -11.39 2.36 10.21
CA ALA A 316 -12.58 3.19 10.39
C ALA A 316 -13.87 2.46 9.94
N LEU A 317 -13.80 1.74 8.82
CA LEU A 317 -14.91 0.90 8.33
C LEU A 317 -15.26 -0.22 9.32
N ALA A 318 -14.25 -0.94 9.81
CA ALA A 318 -14.42 -1.99 10.79
C ALA A 318 -14.99 -1.45 12.11
N ALA A 319 -14.43 -0.35 12.61
CA ALA A 319 -14.89 0.29 13.84
C ALA A 319 -16.33 0.77 13.75
N LYS A 320 -16.72 1.40 12.63
CA LYS A 320 -18.11 1.81 12.38
C LYS A 320 -19.05 0.62 12.43
N THR A 321 -18.68 -0.48 11.79
CA THR A 321 -19.48 -1.71 11.78
C THR A 321 -19.59 -2.35 13.17
N ALA A 322 -18.52 -2.27 13.97
CA ALA A 322 -18.48 -2.78 15.35
C ALA A 322 -19.17 -1.86 16.38
N GLY A 323 -19.55 -0.64 16.03
CA GLY A 323 -20.00 0.38 17.00
C GLY A 323 -18.86 0.85 17.94
N ASP A 324 -17.59 0.77 17.50
CA ASP A 324 -16.42 1.17 18.28
C ASP A 324 -16.32 2.71 18.34
N ALA A 325 -16.15 3.25 19.53
CA ALA A 325 -16.08 4.70 19.77
C ALA A 325 -14.94 5.42 19.02
N ARG A 326 -13.92 4.70 18.55
CA ARG A 326 -12.81 5.24 17.75
C ARG A 326 -13.21 5.59 16.32
N ALA A 327 -14.33 5.05 15.80
CA ALA A 327 -14.77 5.21 14.41
C ALA A 327 -14.84 6.67 13.97
N ASP A 328 -15.50 7.52 14.77
CA ASP A 328 -15.68 8.95 14.47
C ASP A 328 -14.34 9.72 14.47
N GLY A 329 -13.43 9.37 15.37
CA GLY A 329 -12.08 9.94 15.43
C GLY A 329 -11.31 9.63 14.14
N TRP A 330 -11.25 8.37 13.76
CA TRP A 330 -10.59 7.91 12.53
C TRP A 330 -11.23 8.48 11.25
N ALA A 331 -12.55 8.60 11.23
CA ALA A 331 -13.25 9.24 10.11
C ALA A 331 -12.89 10.73 9.97
N ARG A 332 -12.77 11.48 11.08
CA ARG A 332 -12.32 12.89 11.05
C ARG A 332 -10.87 13.02 10.58
N ASP A 333 -9.98 12.14 11.05
CA ASP A 333 -8.57 12.13 10.63
C ASP A 333 -8.45 11.86 9.11
N LEU A 334 -9.19 10.88 8.59
CA LEU A 334 -9.23 10.61 7.15
C LEU A 334 -9.77 11.78 6.35
N ALA A 335 -10.86 12.42 6.83
CA ALA A 335 -11.43 13.59 6.16
C ALA A 335 -10.42 14.73 6.04
N ALA A 336 -9.64 14.99 7.12
CA ALA A 336 -8.60 16.00 7.11
C ALA A 336 -7.45 15.64 6.16
N ARG A 337 -7.02 14.37 6.12
CA ARG A 337 -5.94 13.91 5.22
C ARG A 337 -6.34 13.98 3.75
N PHE A 338 -7.56 13.54 3.38
CA PHE A 338 -8.06 13.68 2.02
C PHE A 338 -8.26 15.15 1.63
N ALA A 339 -8.74 16.00 2.54
CA ALA A 339 -8.83 17.44 2.27
C ALA A 339 -7.45 18.06 2.01
N ALA A 340 -6.43 17.68 2.77
CA ALA A 340 -5.06 18.15 2.57
C ALA A 340 -4.45 17.62 1.26
N ALA A 341 -4.76 16.39 0.84
CA ALA A 341 -4.34 15.83 -0.44
C ALA A 341 -4.94 16.63 -1.61
N ARG A 342 -6.25 16.88 -1.58
CA ARG A 342 -6.92 17.69 -2.61
C ARG A 342 -6.38 19.13 -2.68
N ALA A 343 -6.11 19.76 -1.53
CA ALA A 343 -5.53 21.11 -1.49
C ALA A 343 -4.15 21.19 -2.17
N ARG A 344 -3.43 20.08 -2.24
CA ARG A 344 -2.16 19.95 -2.97
C ARG A 344 -2.33 19.53 -4.44
N GLY A 345 -3.55 19.33 -4.91
CA GLY A 345 -3.82 18.78 -6.25
C GLY A 345 -3.48 17.30 -6.40
N ASP A 346 -3.39 16.55 -5.29
CA ASP A 346 -3.11 15.12 -5.30
C ASP A 346 -4.41 14.33 -5.54
N THR A 347 -4.50 13.66 -6.69
CA THR A 347 -5.64 12.83 -7.12
C THR A 347 -5.39 11.34 -6.96
N THR A 348 -4.24 10.94 -6.43
CA THR A 348 -3.82 9.54 -6.36
C THR A 348 -4.59 8.70 -5.33
N HIS A 349 -5.42 9.33 -4.50
CA HIS A 349 -6.22 8.70 -3.45
C HIS A 349 -7.73 8.62 -3.76
N GLU A 350 -8.15 8.92 -4.99
CA GLU A 350 -9.58 9.05 -5.34
C GLU A 350 -10.37 7.76 -5.09
N LYS A 351 -9.78 6.58 -5.25
CA LYS A 351 -10.42 5.30 -4.94
C LYS A 351 -10.73 5.16 -3.45
N GLU A 352 -9.73 5.37 -2.59
CA GLU A 352 -9.88 5.31 -1.14
C GLU A 352 -10.83 6.41 -0.65
N GLU A 353 -10.73 7.61 -1.21
CA GLU A 353 -11.63 8.71 -0.88
C GLU A 353 -13.07 8.42 -1.32
N ALA A 354 -13.29 7.83 -2.50
CA ALA A 354 -14.62 7.40 -2.94
C ALA A 354 -15.25 6.41 -1.95
N ARG A 355 -14.49 5.40 -1.51
CA ARG A 355 -14.94 4.43 -0.51
C ARG A 355 -15.23 5.08 0.84
N PHE A 356 -14.36 5.99 1.28
CA PHE A 356 -14.54 6.78 2.51
C PHE A 356 -15.82 7.60 2.47
N VAL A 357 -16.00 8.39 1.41
CA VAL A 357 -17.15 9.29 1.23
C VAL A 357 -18.46 8.48 1.17
N MET A 358 -18.46 7.38 0.43
CA MET A 358 -19.62 6.51 0.32
C MET A 358 -20.00 5.87 1.67
N ALA A 359 -19.03 5.20 2.31
CA ALA A 359 -19.31 4.35 3.47
C ALA A 359 -19.35 5.10 4.80
N LEU A 360 -18.58 6.16 4.97
CA LEU A 360 -18.44 6.89 6.24
C LEU A 360 -19.15 8.23 6.25
N GLN A 361 -19.32 8.88 5.09
CA GLN A 361 -20.03 10.17 4.97
C GLN A 361 -21.44 10.04 4.36
N GLY A 362 -21.74 8.96 3.65
CA GLY A 362 -23.04 8.73 3.02
C GLY A 362 -23.30 9.59 1.78
N ASP A 363 -22.25 10.22 1.19
CA ASP A 363 -22.38 11.03 -0.01
C ASP A 363 -22.09 10.19 -1.27
N ALA A 364 -23.14 9.51 -1.74
CA ALA A 364 -23.04 8.63 -2.90
C ALA A 364 -22.74 9.41 -4.21
N GLY A 365 -23.19 10.65 -4.32
CA GLY A 365 -22.95 11.47 -5.52
C GLY A 365 -21.48 11.84 -5.67
N ARG A 366 -20.85 12.29 -4.60
CA ARG A 366 -19.43 12.61 -4.57
C ARG A 366 -18.58 11.34 -4.72
N ALA A 367 -18.97 10.24 -4.08
CA ALA A 367 -18.29 8.96 -4.22
C ALA A 367 -18.27 8.48 -5.68
N LEU A 368 -19.39 8.62 -6.39
CA LEU A 368 -19.49 8.27 -7.82
C LEU A 368 -18.57 9.14 -8.67
N ALA A 369 -18.52 10.45 -8.45
CA ALA A 369 -17.64 11.34 -9.21
C ALA A 369 -16.15 10.98 -9.02
N LEU A 370 -15.73 10.71 -7.78
CA LEU A 370 -14.36 10.27 -7.47
C LEU A 370 -14.05 8.89 -8.12
N ALA A 371 -14.97 7.95 -8.02
CA ALA A 371 -14.78 6.61 -8.61
C ALA A 371 -14.71 6.66 -10.14
N GLN A 372 -15.46 7.55 -10.80
CA GLN A 372 -15.38 7.76 -12.25
C GLN A 372 -14.04 8.37 -12.66
N SER A 373 -13.57 9.39 -11.93
CA SER A 373 -12.26 10.01 -12.15
C SER A 373 -11.14 8.99 -12.03
N ASN A 374 -11.14 8.20 -10.93
CA ASN A 374 -10.17 7.15 -10.71
C ASN A 374 -10.19 6.09 -11.82
N PHE A 375 -11.37 5.59 -12.22
CA PHE A 375 -11.49 4.53 -13.23
C PHE A 375 -11.09 4.98 -14.65
N ALA A 376 -11.09 6.27 -14.92
CA ALA A 376 -10.55 6.81 -16.17
C ALA A 376 -9.03 6.64 -16.27
N VAL A 377 -8.34 6.66 -15.13
CA VAL A 377 -6.86 6.61 -15.03
C VAL A 377 -6.37 5.17 -14.81
N GLN A 378 -6.97 4.44 -13.87
CA GLN A 378 -6.61 3.07 -13.53
C GLN A 378 -7.83 2.14 -13.55
N ARG A 379 -7.62 0.88 -13.94
CA ARG A 379 -8.69 -0.08 -14.21
C ARG A 379 -8.36 -1.44 -13.62
N GLU A 380 -8.35 -1.48 -12.28
CA GLU A 380 -8.16 -2.71 -11.54
C GLU A 380 -9.51 -3.22 -10.99
N PRO A 381 -9.59 -4.48 -10.53
CA PRO A 381 -10.83 -5.02 -9.96
C PRO A 381 -11.42 -4.21 -8.81
N ALA A 382 -10.58 -3.63 -7.95
CA ALA A 382 -11.00 -2.77 -6.85
C ALA A 382 -11.56 -1.43 -7.33
N ASP A 383 -10.97 -0.84 -8.40
CA ASP A 383 -11.47 0.38 -9.02
C ASP A 383 -12.84 0.17 -9.68
N ALA A 384 -13.00 -0.94 -10.39
CA ALA A 384 -14.29 -1.32 -10.98
C ALA A 384 -15.34 -1.54 -9.89
N ARG A 385 -14.98 -2.20 -8.79
CA ARG A 385 -15.85 -2.44 -7.66
C ARG A 385 -16.40 -1.14 -7.08
N ILE A 386 -15.53 -0.20 -6.73
CA ILE A 386 -15.98 1.06 -6.11
C ILE A 386 -16.84 1.90 -7.07
N LEU A 387 -16.53 1.90 -8.38
CA LEU A 387 -17.36 2.55 -9.37
C LEU A 387 -18.76 1.93 -9.46
N MET A 388 -18.85 0.60 -9.47
CA MET A 388 -20.14 -0.11 -9.54
C MET A 388 -20.95 0.07 -8.25
N GLU A 389 -20.32 -0.02 -7.08
CA GLU A 389 -20.95 0.20 -5.77
C GLU A 389 -21.45 1.66 -5.64
N ALA A 390 -20.63 2.65 -6.04
CA ALA A 390 -21.02 4.06 -6.00
C ALA A 390 -22.15 4.39 -6.98
N ALA A 391 -22.17 3.78 -8.16
CA ALA A 391 -23.25 3.93 -9.13
C ALA A 391 -24.58 3.37 -8.61
N LEU A 392 -24.55 2.25 -7.91
CA LEU A 392 -25.73 1.68 -7.22
C LEU A 392 -26.20 2.60 -6.09
N ALA A 393 -25.30 3.03 -5.23
CA ALA A 393 -25.61 3.90 -4.09
C ALA A 393 -26.18 5.25 -4.53
N ALA A 394 -25.64 5.83 -5.62
CA ALA A 394 -26.14 7.07 -6.22
C ALA A 394 -27.41 6.90 -7.06
N ARG A 395 -27.93 5.66 -7.22
CA ARG A 395 -29.08 5.33 -8.10
C ARG A 395 -28.84 5.76 -9.57
N GLN A 396 -27.61 5.66 -10.02
CA GLN A 396 -27.19 5.99 -11.38
C GLN A 396 -26.53 4.78 -12.07
N PRO A 397 -27.25 3.68 -12.31
CA PRO A 397 -26.66 2.41 -12.79
C PRO A 397 -25.93 2.55 -14.14
N LYS A 398 -26.33 3.51 -14.98
CA LYS A 398 -25.67 3.78 -16.28
C LYS A 398 -24.25 4.32 -16.10
N ALA A 399 -23.94 4.95 -14.97
CA ALA A 399 -22.61 5.51 -14.69
C ALA A 399 -21.54 4.43 -14.51
N ALA A 400 -21.93 3.17 -14.20
CA ALA A 400 -21.04 2.02 -14.15
C ALA A 400 -20.68 1.45 -15.53
N GLY A 401 -21.20 2.01 -16.63
CA GLY A 401 -20.96 1.54 -18.00
C GLY A 401 -19.49 1.20 -18.29
N PRO A 402 -18.53 2.10 -18.04
CA PRO A 402 -17.10 1.82 -18.28
C PRO A 402 -16.56 0.58 -17.56
N ALA A 403 -16.98 0.33 -16.30
CA ALA A 403 -16.58 -0.86 -15.56
C ALA A 403 -17.24 -2.14 -16.10
N LEU A 404 -18.50 -2.06 -16.49
CA LEU A 404 -19.22 -3.18 -17.11
C LEU A 404 -18.62 -3.56 -18.46
N ASP A 405 -18.30 -2.58 -19.30
CA ASP A 405 -17.63 -2.80 -20.59
C ASP A 405 -16.25 -3.42 -20.42
N TRP A 406 -15.47 -2.94 -19.44
CA TRP A 406 -14.17 -3.51 -19.08
C TRP A 406 -14.31 -4.96 -18.61
N LEU A 407 -15.26 -5.25 -17.70
CA LEU A 407 -15.54 -6.59 -17.19
C LEU A 407 -15.84 -7.58 -18.33
N GLN A 408 -16.70 -7.19 -19.25
CA GLN A 408 -17.12 -8.00 -20.38
C GLN A 408 -15.99 -8.18 -21.41
N ARG A 409 -15.34 -7.09 -21.81
CA ARG A 409 -14.28 -7.09 -22.83
C ARG A 409 -13.12 -8.00 -22.47
N HIS A 410 -12.72 -7.96 -21.20
CA HIS A 410 -11.57 -8.73 -20.71
C HIS A 410 -11.96 -10.06 -20.07
N ARG A 411 -13.26 -10.38 -20.02
CA ARG A 411 -13.78 -11.62 -19.40
C ARG A 411 -13.30 -11.79 -17.96
N ILE A 412 -13.38 -10.71 -17.17
CA ILE A 412 -12.88 -10.68 -15.80
C ILE A 412 -13.67 -11.68 -14.94
N GLU A 413 -12.97 -12.62 -14.32
CA GLU A 413 -13.55 -13.62 -13.42
C GLU A 413 -13.52 -13.05 -11.98
N SER A 414 -14.67 -12.52 -11.53
CA SER A 414 -14.84 -12.00 -10.18
C SER A 414 -16.26 -12.20 -9.71
N VAL A 415 -16.45 -12.98 -8.66
CA VAL A 415 -17.77 -13.24 -8.07
C VAL A 415 -18.45 -11.96 -7.55
N VAL A 416 -17.66 -11.04 -7.00
CA VAL A 416 -18.18 -9.75 -6.49
C VAL A 416 -18.62 -8.86 -7.64
N LEU A 417 -17.79 -8.67 -8.67
CA LEU A 417 -18.12 -7.82 -9.82
C LEU A 417 -19.28 -8.40 -10.63
N GLN A 418 -19.41 -9.72 -10.74
CA GLN A 418 -20.55 -10.37 -11.39
C GLN A 418 -21.83 -10.13 -10.62
N SER A 419 -21.81 -10.22 -9.26
CA SER A 419 -22.96 -9.89 -8.43
C SER A 419 -23.38 -8.44 -8.58
N LEU A 420 -22.43 -7.50 -8.56
CA LEU A 420 -22.69 -6.07 -8.78
C LEU A 420 -23.26 -5.80 -10.18
N SER A 421 -22.74 -6.49 -11.21
CA SER A 421 -23.25 -6.38 -12.58
C SER A 421 -24.72 -6.80 -12.67
N THR A 422 -25.10 -7.89 -11.98
CA THR A 422 -26.51 -8.36 -11.90
C THR A 422 -27.40 -7.32 -11.23
N GLN A 423 -26.95 -6.74 -10.10
CA GLN A 423 -27.69 -5.70 -9.36
C GLN A 423 -27.87 -4.44 -10.23
N LEU A 424 -26.83 -4.00 -10.93
CA LEU A 424 -26.88 -2.86 -11.85
C LEU A 424 -27.84 -3.11 -13.03
N GLY A 425 -27.89 -4.35 -13.55
CA GLY A 425 -28.84 -4.76 -14.58
C GLY A 425 -30.29 -4.70 -14.10
N ALA A 426 -30.57 -5.12 -12.88
CA ALA A 426 -31.89 -5.08 -12.28
C ALA A 426 -32.34 -3.65 -11.88
N ALA A 427 -31.41 -2.72 -11.72
CA ALA A 427 -31.68 -1.32 -11.36
C ALA A 427 -31.88 -0.40 -12.59
N ARG A 428 -31.73 -0.91 -13.81
CA ARG A 428 -31.96 -0.17 -15.06
C ARG A 428 -33.43 -0.16 -15.43
#